data_f4336e99fa4dc9920c037e4814c43938
#
_entry.id   f4336e99fa4dc9920c037e4814c43938
#
_cell.length_a   1.000
_cell.length_b   1.000
_cell.length_c   1.000
_cell.angle_alpha   90.00
_cell.angle_beta   90.00
_cell.angle_gamma   90.00
#
_symmetry.space_group_name_H-M   'P 1'
#
loop_
_entity.id
_entity.type
_entity.pdbx_description
1 polymer ?
#
loop_
_entity_poly.entity_id
_entity_poly.type
_entity_poly.pdbx_seq_one_letter_code
_entity_poly.pdbx_strand_id
1 'polypeptide(L)'
;IRMNGEVVEQNQIGLIVGMLFVWVGLFFISSLILAIFMPADTFESVTMVVASSLGNTGPTLGDYGPSSTWAGMNSGALLITSVLMWFGRLELLTAVILIHPRTWRRESRVHSDRSAIALFRRLMEEKDEKKNRDESK
;
A
#
# COMPACT_ATOMS: atom_id res chain seq x y z
N ILE A 1 6.47 -11.20 14.16
CA ILE A 1 6.55 -10.02 15.07
C ILE A 1 5.22 -9.97 15.82
N ARG A 2 5.26 -9.91 17.15
CA ARG A 2 4.06 -9.76 17.98
C ARG A 2 3.86 -8.27 18.27
N MET A 3 2.75 -7.72 17.83
CA MET A 3 2.28 -6.42 18.27
C MET A 3 0.96 -6.62 19.02
N ASN A 4 0.91 -6.17 20.27
CA ASN A 4 -0.28 -6.22 21.13
C ASN A 4 -0.96 -7.60 21.29
N GLY A 5 -0.14 -8.70 21.27
CA GLY A 5 -0.65 -10.07 21.50
C GLY A 5 -1.14 -10.82 20.25
N GLU A 6 -1.30 -10.17 19.13
CA GLU A 6 -1.66 -10.80 17.86
C GLU A 6 -0.43 -11.07 16.96
N VAL A 7 -0.44 -12.21 16.29
CA VAL A 7 0.61 -12.57 15.31
C VAL A 7 0.27 -11.88 14.02
N VAL A 8 1.06 -10.86 13.66
CA VAL A 8 0.95 -10.20 12.35
C VAL A 8 1.31 -11.24 11.29
N GLU A 9 0.39 -11.55 10.38
CA GLU A 9 0.62 -12.50 9.28
C GLU A 9 1.80 -12.04 8.42
N GLN A 10 2.68 -12.99 8.06
CA GLN A 10 3.86 -12.71 7.23
C GLN A 10 3.50 -12.06 5.88
N ASN A 11 2.32 -12.34 5.34
CA ASN A 11 1.82 -11.74 4.11
C ASN A 11 1.61 -10.23 4.22
N GLN A 12 1.18 -9.73 5.38
CA GLN A 12 0.98 -8.30 5.62
C GLN A 12 2.30 -7.54 5.72
N ILE A 13 3.30 -8.13 6.38
CA ILE A 13 4.64 -7.56 6.45
C ILE A 13 5.25 -7.46 5.05
N GLY A 14 5.12 -8.51 4.23
CA GLY A 14 5.59 -8.52 2.85
C GLY A 14 4.95 -7.43 2.00
N LEU A 15 3.67 -7.18 2.19
CA LEU A 15 2.93 -6.14 1.45
C LEU A 15 3.40 -4.73 1.85
N ILE A 16 3.59 -4.46 3.14
CA ILE A 16 4.08 -3.17 3.64
C ILE A 16 5.51 -2.91 3.13
N VAL A 17 6.39 -3.91 3.22
CA VAL A 17 7.76 -3.80 2.72
C VAL A 17 7.77 -3.60 1.20
N GLY A 18 6.92 -4.31 0.46
CA GLY A 18 6.75 -4.13 -0.98
C GLY A 18 6.32 -2.70 -1.35
N MET A 19 5.35 -2.14 -0.64
CA MET A 19 4.91 -0.76 -0.83
C MET A 19 6.04 0.24 -0.57
N LEU A 20 6.84 0.03 0.47
CA LEU A 20 8.00 0.87 0.77
C LEU A 20 9.03 0.84 -0.37
N PHE A 21 9.33 -0.35 -0.92
CA PHE A 21 10.24 -0.46 -2.05
C PHE A 21 9.73 0.23 -3.31
N VAL A 22 8.43 0.12 -3.61
CA VAL A 22 7.79 0.83 -4.73
C VAL A 22 7.89 2.33 -4.54
N TRP A 23 7.65 2.84 -3.32
CA TRP A 23 7.73 4.27 -3.01
C TRP A 23 9.16 4.81 -3.18
N VAL A 24 10.15 4.11 -2.63
CA VAL A 24 11.57 4.47 -2.78
C VAL A 24 12.00 4.40 -4.25
N GLY A 25 11.58 3.37 -4.98
CA GLY A 25 11.83 3.25 -6.42
C GLY A 25 11.24 4.41 -7.22
N LEU A 26 9.99 4.76 -6.93
CA LEU A 26 9.30 5.89 -7.56
C LEU A 26 10.03 7.21 -7.28
N PHE A 27 10.50 7.41 -6.04
CA PHE A 27 11.29 8.59 -5.66
C PHE A 27 12.56 8.73 -6.49
N PHE A 28 13.37 7.67 -6.62
CA PHE A 28 14.60 7.72 -7.40
C PHE A 28 14.35 7.90 -8.90
N ILE A 29 13.40 7.17 -9.46
CA ILE A 29 13.04 7.28 -10.89
C ILE A 29 12.55 8.69 -11.20
N SER A 30 11.69 9.24 -10.37
CA SER A 30 11.16 10.59 -10.55
C SER A 30 12.24 11.67 -10.42
N SER A 31 13.20 11.49 -9.50
CA SER A 31 14.34 12.41 -9.37
C SER A 31 15.22 12.43 -10.63
N LEU A 32 15.47 11.27 -11.23
CA LEU A 32 16.21 11.19 -12.50
C LEU A 32 15.45 11.82 -13.66
N ILE A 33 14.16 11.56 -13.77
CA ILE A 33 13.31 12.15 -14.82
C ILE A 33 13.26 13.67 -14.66
N LEU A 34 13.03 14.16 -13.45
CA LEU A 34 12.92 15.60 -13.19
C LEU A 34 14.27 16.31 -13.43
N ALA A 35 15.40 15.69 -13.13
CA ALA A 35 16.73 16.23 -13.41
C ALA A 35 16.97 16.49 -14.91
N ILE A 36 16.35 15.70 -15.79
CA ILE A 36 16.43 15.93 -17.26
C ILE A 36 15.66 17.19 -17.66
N PHE A 37 14.55 17.48 -16.99
CA PHE A 37 13.72 18.67 -17.27
C PHE A 37 14.24 19.95 -16.59
N MET A 38 15.13 19.80 -15.60
CA MET A 38 15.70 20.90 -14.82
C MET A 38 17.25 20.85 -14.83
N PRO A 39 17.90 20.94 -16.01
CA PRO A 39 19.36 20.76 -16.12
C PRO A 39 20.17 21.90 -15.50
N ALA A 40 19.57 23.05 -15.26
CA ALA A 40 20.21 24.21 -14.64
C ALA A 40 20.18 24.16 -13.10
N ASP A 41 19.34 23.31 -12.52
CA ASP A 41 19.17 23.20 -11.07
C ASP A 41 20.13 22.18 -10.47
N THR A 42 20.45 22.36 -9.20
CA THR A 42 21.25 21.38 -8.45
C THR A 42 20.44 20.11 -8.22
N PHE A 43 21.11 18.97 -8.24
CA PHE A 43 20.47 17.66 -7.97
C PHE A 43 19.77 17.65 -6.60
N GLU A 44 20.29 18.40 -5.63
CA GLU A 44 19.68 18.58 -4.32
C GLU A 44 18.31 19.26 -4.43
N SER A 45 18.23 20.41 -5.13
CA SER A 45 16.96 21.12 -5.35
C SER A 45 15.92 20.24 -6.05
N VAL A 46 16.32 19.50 -7.07
CA VAL A 46 15.47 18.57 -7.82
C VAL A 46 14.93 17.47 -6.91
N THR A 47 15.80 16.87 -6.10
CA THR A 47 15.44 15.79 -5.17
C THR A 47 14.47 16.28 -4.09
N MET A 48 14.67 17.49 -3.57
CA MET A 48 13.77 18.10 -2.60
C MET A 48 12.39 18.41 -3.20
N VAL A 49 12.32 18.85 -4.45
CA VAL A 49 11.04 19.03 -5.17
C VAL A 49 10.29 17.70 -5.32
N VAL A 50 10.99 16.62 -5.67
CA VAL A 50 10.39 15.28 -5.76
C VAL A 50 9.90 14.80 -4.40
N ALA A 51 10.72 14.94 -3.35
CA ALA A 51 10.35 14.57 -1.99
C ALA A 51 9.09 15.30 -1.52
N SER A 52 9.02 16.61 -1.75
CA SER A 52 7.87 17.43 -1.40
C SER A 52 6.63 17.05 -2.20
N SER A 53 6.79 16.76 -3.50
CA SER A 53 5.67 16.38 -4.38
C SER A 53 5.10 15.02 -4.00
N LEU A 54 5.93 14.00 -3.79
CA LEU A 54 5.52 12.66 -3.36
C LEU A 54 4.96 12.67 -1.94
N GLY A 55 5.59 13.39 -1.01
CA GLY A 55 5.13 13.51 0.37
C GLY A 55 3.91 14.42 0.56
N ASN A 56 3.50 15.14 -0.50
CA ASN A 56 2.42 16.15 -0.43
C ASN A 56 2.62 17.17 0.70
N THR A 57 3.88 17.50 1.03
CA THR A 57 4.24 18.43 2.11
C THR A 57 4.08 19.90 1.68
N GLY A 58 4.19 20.17 0.38
CA GLY A 58 4.06 21.50 -0.22
C GLY A 58 5.37 22.29 -0.21
N PRO A 59 5.92 22.71 0.94
CA PRO A 59 7.18 23.45 0.93
C PRO A 59 8.36 22.54 0.63
N THR A 60 9.31 23.05 -0.17
CA THR A 60 10.61 22.45 -0.42
C THR A 60 11.72 23.19 0.32
N LEU A 61 12.94 22.68 0.27
CA LEU A 61 14.13 23.35 0.72
C LEU A 61 14.91 23.91 -0.51
N GLY A 62 15.78 24.89 -0.28
CA GLY A 62 16.61 25.48 -1.34
C GLY A 62 15.87 26.49 -2.21
N ASP A 63 16.18 26.49 -3.50
CA ASP A 63 15.72 27.51 -4.45
C ASP A 63 14.21 27.57 -4.65
N TYR A 64 13.51 26.47 -4.38
CA TYR A 64 12.05 26.34 -4.44
C TYR A 64 11.40 26.32 -3.06
N GLY A 65 12.08 26.88 -2.05
CA GLY A 65 11.63 26.95 -0.68
C GLY A 65 10.41 27.86 -0.43
N PRO A 66 10.01 28.04 0.85
CA PRO A 66 8.79 28.76 1.21
C PRO A 66 8.78 30.24 0.80
N SER A 67 9.96 30.84 0.58
CA SER A 67 10.13 32.22 0.12
C SER A 67 10.15 32.36 -1.41
N SER A 68 10.07 31.26 -2.14
CA SER A 68 10.14 31.20 -3.58
C SER A 68 8.86 30.62 -4.17
N THR A 69 8.71 30.77 -5.48
CA THR A 69 7.57 30.20 -6.23
C THR A 69 8.04 29.21 -7.27
N TRP A 70 7.24 28.20 -7.54
CA TRP A 70 7.51 27.21 -8.60
C TRP A 70 7.18 27.74 -10.03
N ALA A 71 6.72 29.01 -10.11
CA ALA A 71 6.37 29.62 -11.39
C ALA A 71 7.54 29.73 -12.38
N GLY A 72 8.79 29.68 -11.90
CA GLY A 72 10.00 29.65 -12.74
C GLY A 72 10.36 28.29 -13.31
N MET A 73 9.70 27.21 -12.89
CA MET A 73 9.97 25.86 -13.37
C MET A 73 9.47 25.67 -14.81
N ASN A 74 10.17 24.80 -15.56
CA ASN A 74 9.71 24.37 -16.86
C ASN A 74 8.33 23.70 -16.78
N SER A 75 7.47 23.99 -17.78
CA SER A 75 6.11 23.42 -17.84
C SER A 75 6.10 21.88 -17.76
N GLY A 76 7.11 21.19 -18.32
CA GLY A 76 7.27 19.75 -18.20
C GLY A 76 7.54 19.30 -16.76
N ALA A 77 8.39 20.03 -16.04
CA ALA A 77 8.67 19.77 -14.63
C ALA A 77 7.42 19.97 -13.77
N LEU A 78 6.63 21.01 -14.01
CA LEU A 78 5.36 21.27 -13.30
C LEU A 78 4.33 20.17 -13.56
N LEU A 79 4.26 19.64 -14.77
CA LEU A 79 3.35 18.53 -15.08
C LEU A 79 3.77 17.26 -14.34
N ILE A 80 5.07 16.94 -14.35
CA ILE A 80 5.61 15.77 -13.64
C ILE A 80 5.34 15.88 -12.12
N THR A 81 5.63 17.03 -11.53
CA THR A 81 5.38 17.24 -10.08
C THR A 81 3.91 17.14 -9.72
N SER A 82 3.01 17.62 -10.58
CA SER A 82 1.56 17.47 -10.40
C SER A 82 1.12 16.00 -10.42
N VAL A 83 1.67 15.20 -11.33
CA VAL A 83 1.42 13.74 -11.39
C VAL A 83 1.98 13.05 -10.14
N LEU A 84 3.17 13.44 -9.67
CA LEU A 84 3.77 12.88 -8.45
C LEU A 84 2.93 13.18 -7.21
N MET A 85 2.40 14.39 -7.09
CA MET A 85 1.46 14.76 -6.00
C MET A 85 0.21 13.89 -6.03
N TRP A 86 -0.29 13.56 -7.22
CA TRP A 86 -1.44 12.66 -7.35
C TRP A 86 -1.11 11.24 -6.92
N PHE A 87 0.05 10.70 -7.33
CA PHE A 87 0.53 9.39 -6.89
C PHE A 87 0.77 9.33 -5.36
N GLY A 88 1.35 10.35 -4.77
CA GLY A 88 1.54 10.43 -3.32
C GLY A 88 0.23 10.37 -2.54
N ARG A 89 -0.85 10.93 -3.09
CA ARG A 89 -2.19 10.83 -2.47
C ARG A 89 -2.82 9.45 -2.60
N LEU A 90 -2.59 8.74 -3.69
CA LEU A 90 -3.09 7.38 -3.87
C LEU A 90 -2.46 6.40 -2.88
N GLU A 91 -1.19 6.57 -2.57
CA GLU A 91 -0.49 5.77 -1.55
C GLU A 91 -1.13 5.94 -0.17
N LEU A 92 -1.44 7.18 0.23
CA LEU A 92 -2.12 7.48 1.48
C LEU A 92 -3.50 6.82 1.55
N LEU A 93 -4.26 6.81 0.46
CA LEU A 93 -5.56 6.11 0.37
C LEU A 93 -5.40 4.60 0.56
N THR A 94 -4.37 4.01 -0.04
CA THR A 94 -4.07 2.57 0.12
C THR A 94 -3.73 2.24 1.57
N ALA A 95 -2.92 3.08 2.25
CA ALA A 95 -2.63 2.93 3.67
C ALA A 95 -3.89 3.05 4.54
N VAL A 96 -4.77 4.00 4.25
CA VAL A 96 -6.05 4.17 4.97
C VAL A 96 -6.97 2.96 4.77
N ILE A 97 -7.04 2.39 3.56
CA ILE A 97 -7.82 1.18 3.27
C ILE A 97 -7.25 -0.02 4.03
N LEU A 98 -5.92 -0.12 4.13
CA LEU A 98 -5.25 -1.19 4.88
C LEU A 98 -5.53 -1.10 6.39
N ILE A 99 -5.56 0.11 6.95
CA ILE A 99 -5.85 0.36 8.39
C ILE A 99 -7.35 0.24 8.67
N HIS A 100 -8.21 0.33 7.66
CA HIS A 100 -9.66 0.33 7.87
C HIS A 100 -10.17 -1.03 8.38
N PRO A 101 -10.86 -1.10 9.54
CA PRO A 101 -11.22 -2.35 10.23
C PRO A 101 -12.18 -3.26 9.43
N ARG A 102 -12.83 -2.75 8.39
CA ARG A 102 -13.69 -3.56 7.50
C ARG A 102 -12.91 -4.51 6.59
N THR A 103 -11.68 -4.20 6.25
CA THR A 103 -10.81 -5.07 5.44
C THR A 103 -10.42 -6.32 6.23
N TRP A 104 -10.23 -6.19 7.53
CA TRP A 104 -9.90 -7.27 8.47
C TRP A 104 -11.09 -8.18 8.79
N ARG A 105 -12.32 -7.67 8.76
CA ARG A 105 -13.54 -8.47 9.02
C ARG A 105 -13.88 -9.45 7.90
N ARG A 106 -13.34 -9.29 6.70
CA ARG A 106 -13.66 -10.16 5.57
C ARG A 106 -12.95 -11.52 5.66
N GLU A 107 -11.77 -11.57 6.24
CA GLU A 107 -11.01 -12.81 6.45
C GLU A 107 -11.64 -13.73 7.51
N SER A 108 -12.21 -13.15 8.55
CA SER A 108 -12.90 -13.92 9.60
C SER A 108 -14.09 -14.72 9.08
N ARG A 109 -14.77 -14.27 8.02
CA ARG A 109 -15.90 -15.02 7.43
C ARG A 109 -15.45 -16.23 6.62
N VAL A 110 -14.34 -16.14 5.90
CA VAL A 110 -13.81 -17.26 5.10
C VAL A 110 -13.34 -18.40 6.01
N HIS A 111 -12.79 -18.10 7.17
CA HIS A 111 -12.39 -19.11 8.15
C HIS A 111 -13.63 -19.78 8.82
N SER A 112 -14.68 -19.01 9.09
CA SER A 112 -15.97 -19.54 9.63
C SER A 112 -16.65 -20.47 8.63
N ASP A 113 -16.65 -20.13 7.33
CA ASP A 113 -17.27 -20.97 6.30
C ASP A 113 -16.50 -22.30 6.11
N ARG A 114 -15.17 -22.26 6.16
CA ARG A 114 -14.38 -23.52 6.10
C ARG A 114 -14.63 -24.43 7.29
N SER A 115 -14.74 -23.88 8.48
CA SER A 115 -15.07 -24.65 9.69
C SER A 115 -16.48 -25.22 9.63
N ALA A 116 -17.46 -24.46 9.12
CA ALA A 116 -18.83 -24.91 8.93
C ALA A 116 -18.92 -26.04 7.89
N ILE A 117 -18.20 -25.93 6.78
CA ILE A 117 -18.15 -26.98 5.74
C ILE A 117 -17.50 -28.26 6.28
N ALA A 118 -16.42 -28.15 7.07
CA ALA A 118 -15.75 -29.29 7.67
C ALA A 118 -16.64 -30.00 8.69
N LEU A 119 -17.38 -29.25 9.50
CA LEU A 119 -18.35 -29.78 10.45
C LEU A 119 -19.50 -30.50 9.74
N PHE A 120 -20.04 -29.87 8.68
CA PHE A 120 -21.12 -30.46 7.89
C PHE A 120 -20.70 -31.79 7.24
N ARG A 121 -19.49 -31.88 6.71
CA ARG A 121 -18.92 -33.11 6.14
C ARG A 121 -18.86 -34.24 7.19
N ARG A 122 -18.36 -33.94 8.40
CA ARG A 122 -18.30 -34.93 9.49
C ARG A 122 -19.67 -35.46 9.90
N LEU A 123 -20.67 -34.56 9.96
CA LEU A 123 -22.04 -34.96 10.31
C LEU A 123 -22.67 -35.88 9.25
N MET A 124 -22.34 -35.64 7.97
CA MET A 124 -22.83 -36.51 6.88
C MET A 124 -22.16 -37.88 6.91
N GLU A 125 -20.85 -37.95 7.15
CA GLU A 125 -20.11 -39.21 7.31
C GLU A 125 -20.66 -40.05 8.49
N GLU A 126 -20.90 -39.41 9.62
CA GLU A 126 -21.50 -40.10 10.81
C GLU A 126 -22.92 -40.64 10.56
N LYS A 127 -23.70 -39.87 9.77
CA LYS A 127 -25.05 -40.29 9.38
C LYS A 127 -25.07 -41.49 8.44
N ASP A 128 -24.14 -41.52 7.50
CA ASP A 128 -23.98 -42.62 6.55
C ASP A 128 -23.46 -43.89 7.25
N GLU A 129 -22.56 -43.78 8.23
CA GLU A 129 -22.11 -44.88 9.06
C GLU A 129 -23.24 -45.47 9.92
N LYS A 130 -24.10 -44.63 10.49
CA LYS A 130 -25.26 -45.09 11.24
C LYS A 130 -26.24 -45.84 10.38
N LYS A 131 -26.52 -45.33 9.18
CA LYS A 131 -27.42 -45.97 8.22
C LYS A 131 -26.92 -47.36 7.79
N ASN A 132 -25.63 -47.47 7.44
CA ASN A 132 -25.02 -48.72 7.05
C ASN A 132 -25.01 -49.77 8.20
N ARG A 133 -24.90 -49.31 9.45
CA ARG A 133 -24.93 -50.20 10.63
C ARG A 133 -26.33 -50.72 10.90
N ASP A 134 -27.38 -49.96 10.59
CA ASP A 134 -28.77 -50.36 10.77
C ASP A 134 -29.23 -51.27 9.64
N GLU A 135 -28.72 -51.13 8.43
CA GLU A 135 -29.01 -52.03 7.28
C GLU A 135 -28.28 -53.39 7.38
N SER A 136 -27.25 -53.52 8.25
CA SER A 136 -26.47 -54.77 8.42
C SER A 136 -26.98 -55.64 9.59
N LYS A 137 -28.06 -55.26 10.24
CA LYS A 137 -28.75 -56.04 11.30
C LYS A 137 -30.02 -56.69 10.79
#